data_0e9fd39e1b727d1596078501cfea50b7
#
_entry.id   0e9fd39e1b727d1596078501cfea50b7
#
_cell.length_a   1.000
_cell.length_b   1.000
_cell.length_c   1.000
_cell.angle_alpha   90.00
_cell.angle_beta   90.00
_cell.angle_gamma   90.00
#
_symmetry.space_group_name_H-M   'P 1'
#
loop_
_entity.id
_entity.type
_entity.pdbx_description
1 polymer ?
#
loop_
_entity_poly.entity_id
_entity_poly.type
_entity_poly.pdbx_seq_one_letter_code
_entity_poly.pdbx_strand_id
1 'polypeptide(L)' 'MKARVTVTLKSGVLDPQGKAIEGALKSLGVSGVGSVRQGKVFDIELSGFDVAKAEAALKDAADKLLANTVIENYRVEVLS' A
#
# COMPACT_ATOMS: atom_id res chain seq x y z
N MET A 1 -6.43 -17.45 8.80
CA MET A 1 -6.75 -16.52 7.70
C MET A 1 -5.63 -15.50 7.56
N LYS A 2 -5.21 -15.24 6.37
CA LYS A 2 -4.19 -14.22 6.06
C LYS A 2 -4.78 -13.13 5.20
N ALA A 3 -4.36 -11.90 5.46
CA ALA A 3 -4.79 -10.74 4.69
C ALA A 3 -3.62 -9.81 4.42
N ARG A 4 -3.79 -8.98 3.41
CA ARG A 4 -2.79 -7.97 3.04
C ARG A 4 -3.47 -6.64 2.84
N VAL A 5 -2.91 -5.60 3.47
CA VAL A 5 -3.33 -4.22 3.26
C VAL A 5 -2.19 -3.49 2.57
N THR A 6 -2.48 -2.93 1.41
CA THR A 6 -1.51 -2.16 0.63
C THR A 6 -1.92 -0.69 0.69
N VAL A 7 -0.98 0.17 1.08
CA VAL A 7 -1.20 1.61 1.23
C VAL A 7 -0.28 2.35 0.27
N THR A 8 -0.86 3.21 -0.55
CA THR A 8 -0.12 4.01 -1.53
C THR A 8 -0.59 5.46 -1.49
N LEU A 9 0.27 6.38 -1.91
CA LEU A 9 -0.09 7.79 -2.02
C LEU A 9 -1.13 7.99 -3.12
N LYS A 10 -2.07 8.90 -2.89
CA LYS A 10 -3.03 9.31 -3.90
C LYS A 10 -2.33 9.96 -5.09
N SER A 11 -2.96 9.83 -6.25
CA SER A 11 -2.53 10.52 -7.46
C SER A 11 -2.44 12.02 -7.18
N GLY A 12 -1.37 12.65 -7.62
CA GLY A 12 -1.15 14.09 -7.40
C GLY A 12 -0.44 14.44 -6.10
N VAL A 13 -0.29 13.50 -5.17
CA VAL A 13 0.53 13.74 -3.97
C VAL A 13 1.99 13.46 -4.31
N LEU A 14 2.86 14.41 -3.99
CA LEU A 14 4.29 14.27 -4.23
C LEU A 14 4.87 13.13 -3.41
N ASP A 15 5.69 12.32 -4.05
CA ASP A 15 6.42 11.20 -3.42
C ASP A 15 7.94 11.46 -3.54
N PRO A 16 8.56 12.13 -2.55
CA PRO A 16 9.99 12.44 -2.61
C PRO A 16 10.86 11.18 -2.64
N GLN A 17 10.45 10.11 -1.94
CA GLN A 17 11.18 8.85 -1.94
C GLN A 17 11.10 8.16 -3.29
N GLY A 18 9.92 8.15 -3.91
CA GLY A 18 9.74 7.61 -5.24
C GLY A 18 10.58 8.36 -6.27
N LYS A 19 10.65 9.67 -6.17
CA LYS A 19 11.49 10.50 -7.05
C LYS A 19 12.98 10.20 -6.87
N ALA A 20 13.44 10.02 -5.64
CA ALA A 20 14.82 9.68 -5.36
C ALA A 20 15.18 8.30 -5.93
N ILE A 21 14.28 7.32 -5.79
CA ILE A 21 14.47 5.97 -6.33
C ILE A 21 14.50 6.02 -7.86
N GLU A 22 13.62 6.80 -8.46
CA GLU A 22 13.58 7.02 -9.91
C GLU A 22 14.93 7.50 -10.45
N GLY A 23 15.51 8.52 -9.81
CA GLY A 23 16.83 9.02 -10.16
C GLY A 23 17.94 7.99 -9.95
N ALA A 24 17.87 7.25 -8.84
CA ALA A 24 18.86 6.21 -8.54
C ALA A 24 18.83 5.07 -9.56
N LEU A 25 17.66 4.65 -10.00
CA LEU A 25 17.50 3.61 -11.01
C LEU A 25 18.12 4.04 -12.34
N LYS A 26 17.91 5.29 -12.72
CA LYS A 26 18.53 5.85 -13.92
C LYS A 26 20.06 5.87 -13.82
N SER A 27 20.59 6.22 -12.65
CA SER A 27 22.03 6.21 -12.40
C SER A 27 22.61 4.81 -12.45
N LEU A 28 21.84 3.78 -12.09
CA LEU A 28 22.25 2.39 -12.19
C LEU A 28 22.16 1.81 -13.59
N GLY A 29 21.71 2.60 -14.57
CA GLY A 29 21.61 2.16 -15.94
C GLY A 29 20.33 1.44 -16.30
N VAL A 30 19.30 1.51 -15.45
CA VAL A 30 17.98 0.96 -15.76
C VAL A 30 17.28 1.87 -16.75
N SER A 31 17.06 1.38 -17.98
CA SER A 31 16.40 2.16 -19.02
C SER A 31 14.90 2.02 -18.96
N GLY A 32 14.18 3.03 -19.46
CA GLY A 32 12.72 2.98 -19.57
C GLY A 32 11.97 3.27 -18.28
N VAL A 33 12.65 3.76 -17.24
CA VAL A 33 11.99 4.13 -15.99
C VAL A 33 11.17 5.40 -16.20
N GLY A 34 9.85 5.30 -16.06
CA GLY A 34 8.95 6.46 -16.14
C GLY A 34 8.78 7.13 -14.80
N SER A 35 8.03 6.50 -13.90
CA SER A 35 7.83 7.03 -12.56
C SER A 35 7.91 5.90 -11.53
N VAL A 36 8.30 6.27 -10.32
CA VAL A 36 8.37 5.34 -9.18
C VAL A 36 7.52 5.90 -8.06
N ARG A 37 6.64 5.06 -7.52
CA ARG A 37 5.79 5.39 -6.37
C ARG A 37 6.05 4.36 -5.28
N GLN A 38 6.30 4.83 -4.07
CA GLN A 38 6.55 3.97 -2.94
C GLN A 38 5.28 3.81 -2.10
N GLY A 39 5.08 2.63 -1.55
CA GLY A 39 3.95 2.35 -0.67
C GLY A 39 4.35 1.44 0.47
N LYS A 40 3.36 1.08 1.28
CA LYS A 40 3.52 0.19 2.43
C LYS A 40 2.66 -1.05 2.26
N VAL A 41 3.13 -2.18 2.76
CA VAL A 41 2.37 -3.43 2.78
C VAL A 41 2.31 -3.94 4.21
N PHE A 42 1.11 -4.28 4.67
CA PHE A 42 0.88 -4.91 5.96
C PHE A 42 0.37 -6.32 5.72
N ASP A 43 1.13 -7.33 6.15
CA ASP A 43 0.68 -8.72 6.13
C ASP A 43 0.13 -9.05 7.52
N ILE A 44 -1.11 -9.50 7.57
CA ILE A 44 -1.87 -9.66 8.82
C ILE A 44 -2.38 -11.08 8.91
N GLU A 45 -2.15 -11.72 10.07
CA GLU A 45 -2.75 -13.00 10.38
C GLU A 45 -3.96 -12.77 11.28
N LEU A 46 -5.08 -13.40 10.94
CA LEU A 46 -6.34 -13.28 11.66
C LEU A 46 -6.86 -14.65 12.05
N SER A 47 -7.52 -14.72 13.21
CA SER A 47 -8.28 -15.89 13.60
C SER A 47 -9.67 -15.83 12.96
N GLY A 48 -10.24 -17.00 12.62
CA GLY A 48 -11.60 -17.11 12.11
C GLY A 48 -11.68 -17.42 10.63
N PHE A 49 -12.91 -17.55 10.14
CA PHE A 49 -13.19 -18.01 8.78
C PHE A 49 -14.13 -17.10 8.00
N ASP A 50 -14.63 -16.03 8.62
CA ASP A 50 -15.57 -15.11 7.96
C ASP A 50 -14.81 -14.05 7.18
N VAL A 51 -14.66 -14.26 5.88
CA VAL A 51 -13.94 -13.36 4.97
C VAL A 51 -14.58 -11.98 4.93
N ALA A 52 -15.91 -11.90 4.86
CA ALA A 52 -16.61 -10.62 4.77
C ALA A 52 -16.42 -9.79 6.04
N LYS A 53 -16.47 -10.44 7.20
CA LYS A 53 -16.27 -9.78 8.49
C LYS A 53 -14.83 -9.31 8.65
N ALA A 54 -13.85 -10.14 8.25
CA ALA A 54 -12.45 -9.78 8.28
C ALA A 54 -12.15 -8.61 7.36
N GLU A 55 -12.69 -8.62 6.16
CA GLU A 55 -12.51 -7.55 5.18
C GLU A 55 -13.06 -6.22 5.71
N ALA A 56 -14.26 -6.23 6.28
CA ALA A 56 -14.87 -5.04 6.88
C ALA A 56 -14.03 -4.48 8.03
N ALA A 57 -13.55 -5.36 8.92
CA ALA A 57 -12.72 -4.96 10.04
C ALA A 57 -11.38 -4.35 9.60
N LEU A 58 -10.77 -4.92 8.56
CA LEU A 58 -9.49 -4.43 8.04
C LEU A 58 -9.65 -3.11 7.28
N LYS A 59 -10.76 -2.90 6.59
CA LYS A 59 -11.06 -1.61 5.96
C LYS A 59 -11.20 -0.52 7.02
N ASP A 60 -11.90 -0.81 8.10
CA ASP A 60 -12.05 0.12 9.21
C ASP A 60 -10.69 0.43 9.87
N ALA A 61 -9.89 -0.60 10.09
CA ALA A 61 -8.54 -0.43 10.65
C ALA A 61 -7.63 0.37 9.71
N ALA A 62 -7.72 0.15 8.41
CA ALA A 62 -6.94 0.90 7.43
C ALA A 62 -7.31 2.38 7.46
N ASP A 63 -8.60 2.71 7.50
CA ASP A 63 -9.06 4.10 7.60
C ASP A 63 -8.57 4.80 8.87
N LYS A 64 -8.56 4.10 9.99
CA LYS A 64 -8.32 4.71 11.30
C LYS A 64 -6.86 4.68 11.73
N LEU A 65 -6.08 3.72 11.21
CA LEU A 65 -4.75 3.45 11.72
C LEU A 65 -3.68 3.31 10.64
N LEU A 66 -3.92 2.45 9.64
CA LEU A 66 -2.87 2.02 8.72
C LEU A 66 -2.58 3.03 7.62
N ALA A 67 -3.56 3.79 7.21
CA ALA A 67 -3.44 4.78 6.14
C ALA A 67 -3.86 6.16 6.62
N ASN A 68 -3.18 7.17 6.12
CA ASN A 68 -3.64 8.55 6.24
C ASN A 68 -4.52 8.85 5.02
N THR A 69 -5.83 8.72 5.16
CA THR A 69 -6.77 8.79 4.05
C THR A 69 -6.89 10.18 3.41
N VAL A 70 -6.27 11.20 4.02
CA VAL A 70 -6.17 12.52 3.38
C VAL A 70 -5.24 12.46 2.16
N ILE A 71 -4.14 11.70 2.27
CA ILE A 71 -3.11 11.64 1.23
C ILE A 71 -2.86 10.24 0.67
N GLU A 72 -3.45 9.20 1.28
CA GLU A 72 -3.21 7.81 0.91
C GLU A 72 -4.49 7.08 0.54
N ASN A 73 -4.34 6.12 -0.38
CA ASN A 73 -5.34 5.10 -0.68
C ASN A 73 -4.90 3.79 -0.07
N TYR A 74 -5.84 2.86 0.13
CA TYR A 74 -5.50 1.52 0.60
C TYR A 74 -6.31 0.48 -0.14
N ARG A 75 -5.79 -0.74 -0.15
CA ARG A 75 -6.49 -1.91 -0.70
C ARG A 75 -6.36 -3.05 0.29
N VAL A 76 -7.46 -3.71 0.58
CA VAL A 76 -7.52 -4.88 1.47
C VAL A 76 -7.76 -6.12 0.63
N GLU A 77 -6.93 -7.14 0.85
CA GLU A 77 -7.06 -8.45 0.20
C GLU A 77 -7.05 -9.53 1.28
N VAL A 78 -8.04 -10.41 1.26
CA VAL A 78 -8.03 -11.62 2.08
C VAL A 78 -7.45 -12.74 1.22
N LEU A 79 -6.34 -13.31 1.64
CA LEU A 79 -5.54 -14.22 0.83
C LEU A 79 -5.90 -15.70 1.05
N SER A 80 -6.39 -16.03 2.22
CA SER A 80 -6.75 -17.42 2.53
C SER A 80 -7.62 -17.56 3.76
#